data_a5286dcce6aaecf406940592b81b87b7
#
_entry.id   a5286dcce6aaecf406940592b81b87b7
#
_cell.length_a   1.000
_cell.length_b   1.000
_cell.length_c   1.000
_cell.angle_alpha   90.00
_cell.angle_beta   90.00
_cell.angle_gamma   90.00
#
_symmetry.space_group_name_H-M   'P 1'
#
loop_
_entity.id
_entity.type
_entity.pdbx_description
1 polymer ?
#
loop_
_entity_poly.entity_id
_entity_poly.type
_entity_poly.pdbx_seq_one_letter_code
_entity_poly.pdbx_strand_id
1 'polypeptide(L)'
;ESVRLARKSAAFNGLEARYEIRLGDFREAGVLGDDERFDLVLGSPPYFPRGTGVEGDHPQKVQCRFEVRGDVSDYARVAIDHLSPGGVFACVFPSAQLDRVAGAAADAGAAIVRRRPVVFREGDAPLVDLFVMMRALDLPDQMRASTWVEPALVIRQATGQVHPEYAAVKLAFGFPP
;
A
#
# COMPACT_ATOMS: atom_id res chain seq x y z
N GLU A 1 17.66 9.80 7.27
CA GLU A 1 18.45 8.60 6.94
C GLU A 1 17.82 7.82 5.77
N SER A 2 16.52 7.52 5.79
CA SER A 2 15.84 6.73 4.73
C SER A 2 16.04 7.32 3.34
N VAL A 3 15.83 8.64 3.17
CA VAL A 3 16.06 9.34 1.89
C VAL A 3 17.51 9.24 1.42
N ARG A 4 18.47 9.37 2.34
CA ARG A 4 19.91 9.22 2.04
C ARG A 4 20.23 7.80 1.52
N LEU A 5 19.69 6.78 2.18
CA LEU A 5 19.86 5.39 1.77
C LEU A 5 19.18 5.09 0.44
N ALA A 6 17.97 5.61 0.22
CA ALA A 6 17.26 5.46 -1.04
C ALA A 6 18.03 6.08 -2.22
N ARG A 7 18.57 7.30 -2.06
CA ARG A 7 19.41 7.96 -3.06
C ARG A 7 20.69 7.16 -3.34
N LYS A 8 21.36 6.66 -2.28
CA LYS A 8 22.54 5.79 -2.44
C LYS A 8 22.20 4.50 -3.20
N SER A 9 21.05 3.90 -2.90
CA SER A 9 20.59 2.69 -3.61
C SER A 9 20.27 2.97 -5.08
N ALA A 10 19.60 4.09 -5.39
CA ALA A 10 19.33 4.48 -6.77
C ALA A 10 20.62 4.68 -7.55
N ALA A 11 21.61 5.40 -6.99
CA ALA A 11 22.92 5.59 -7.61
C ALA A 11 23.66 4.27 -7.83
N PHE A 12 23.70 3.41 -6.83
CA PHE A 12 24.35 2.10 -6.92
C PHE A 12 23.78 1.22 -8.05
N ASN A 13 22.47 1.35 -8.32
CA ASN A 13 21.79 0.57 -9.35
C ASN A 13 21.67 1.32 -10.70
N GLY A 14 22.25 2.51 -10.85
CA GLY A 14 22.15 3.30 -12.08
C GLY A 14 20.74 3.79 -12.40
N LEU A 15 19.91 4.00 -11.38
CA LEU A 15 18.50 4.35 -11.50
C LEU A 15 18.18 5.83 -11.19
N GLU A 16 19.19 6.66 -11.00
CA GLU A 16 19.03 8.07 -10.59
C GLU A 16 18.13 8.87 -11.52
N ALA A 17 18.26 8.66 -12.83
CA ALA A 17 17.44 9.34 -13.82
C ALA A 17 15.96 8.88 -13.85
N ARG A 18 15.65 7.76 -13.17
CA ARG A 18 14.31 7.16 -13.14
C ARG A 18 13.62 7.32 -11.77
N TYR A 19 14.35 7.80 -10.76
CA TYR A 19 13.87 7.95 -9.39
C TYR A 19 13.99 9.38 -8.93
N GLU A 20 12.86 10.03 -8.72
CA GLU A 20 12.81 11.28 -7.97
C GLU A 20 12.54 10.96 -6.49
N ILE A 21 13.52 11.26 -5.63
CA ILE A 21 13.44 10.98 -4.19
C ILE A 21 13.34 12.29 -3.43
N ARG A 22 12.15 12.59 -2.93
CA ARG A 22 11.84 13.81 -2.17
C ARG A 22 11.95 13.58 -0.66
N LEU A 23 12.41 14.59 0.04
CA LEU A 23 12.39 14.63 1.51
C LEU A 23 11.24 15.54 1.94
N GLY A 24 10.27 14.99 2.66
CA GLY A 24 9.13 15.74 3.18
C GLY A 24 8.08 14.80 3.77
N ASP A 25 7.04 15.39 4.30
CA ASP A 25 5.81 14.71 4.65
C ASP A 25 4.84 14.88 3.46
N PHE A 26 4.42 13.79 2.84
CA PHE A 26 3.55 13.84 1.65
C PHE A 26 2.19 14.53 1.90
N ARG A 27 1.82 14.74 3.15
CA ARG A 27 0.60 15.47 3.56
C ARG A 27 0.79 16.99 3.52
N GLU A 28 2.02 17.45 3.49
CA GLU A 28 2.35 18.88 3.48
C GLU A 28 2.33 19.43 2.06
N ALA A 29 1.79 20.64 1.92
CA ALA A 29 1.81 21.35 0.64
C ALA A 29 3.25 21.56 0.14
N GLY A 30 3.44 21.40 -1.18
CA GLY A 30 4.73 21.61 -1.85
C GLY A 30 5.68 20.41 -1.84
N VAL A 31 5.33 19.31 -1.18
CA VAL A 31 6.07 18.04 -1.32
C VAL A 31 5.70 17.35 -2.63
N LEU A 32 4.41 17.36 -2.95
CA LEU A 32 3.86 17.03 -4.26
C LEU A 32 3.39 18.33 -4.92
N GLY A 33 3.57 18.45 -6.23
CA GLY A 33 3.03 19.60 -6.98
C GLY A 33 1.51 19.53 -7.07
N ASP A 34 0.85 20.67 -7.01
CA ASP A 34 -0.63 20.74 -7.02
C ASP A 34 -1.23 20.11 -8.31
N ASP A 35 -0.53 20.22 -9.43
CA ASP A 35 -0.93 19.64 -10.73
C ASP A 35 -0.28 18.28 -11.01
N GLU A 36 0.50 17.74 -10.07
CA GLU A 36 1.20 16.48 -10.26
C GLU A 36 0.21 15.31 -10.19
N ARG A 37 0.25 14.42 -11.20
CA ARG A 37 -0.67 13.27 -11.31
C ARG A 37 0.10 12.01 -11.60
N PHE A 38 -0.42 10.90 -11.07
CA PHE A 38 0.18 9.57 -11.18
C PHE A 38 -0.83 8.55 -11.66
N ASP A 39 -0.41 7.66 -12.55
CA ASP A 39 -1.24 6.55 -13.01
C ASP A 39 -1.30 5.42 -11.98
N LEU A 40 -0.24 5.32 -11.15
CA LEU A 40 -0.14 4.31 -10.08
C LEU A 40 0.48 4.94 -8.84
N VAL A 41 -0.23 4.86 -7.73
CA VAL A 41 0.29 5.17 -6.40
C VAL A 41 0.35 3.89 -5.58
N LEU A 42 1.47 3.65 -4.90
CA LEU A 42 1.66 2.51 -4.01
C LEU A 42 1.84 2.99 -2.57
N GLY A 43 1.19 2.33 -1.62
CA GLY A 43 1.31 2.67 -0.21
C GLY A 43 1.35 1.46 0.72
N SER A 44 2.10 1.61 1.80
CA SER A 44 2.05 0.70 2.96
C SER A 44 1.89 1.55 4.21
N PRO A 45 0.64 1.99 4.49
CA PRO A 45 0.36 2.82 5.67
C PRO A 45 0.76 2.09 6.95
N PRO A 46 1.11 2.80 8.02
CA PRO A 46 1.31 2.19 9.33
C PRO A 46 0.03 1.52 9.83
N TYR A 47 0.15 0.39 10.53
CA TYR A 47 -0.97 -0.48 10.86
C TYR A 47 -1.60 -0.22 12.22
N PHE A 48 -0.85 0.41 13.13
CA PHE A 48 -1.24 0.48 14.54
C PHE A 48 -1.47 1.92 15.00
N PRO A 49 -2.63 2.23 15.57
CA PRO A 49 -2.84 3.49 16.26
C PRO A 49 -1.80 3.68 17.37
N ARG A 50 -1.46 4.92 17.68
CA ARG A 50 -0.55 5.25 18.79
C ARG A 50 -1.08 4.67 20.09
N GLY A 51 -0.16 4.12 20.91
CA GLY A 51 -0.53 3.55 22.22
C GLY A 51 -1.13 2.14 22.15
N THR A 52 -1.20 1.53 20.95
CA THR A 52 -1.61 0.13 20.81
C THR A 52 -0.38 -0.75 20.59
N GLY A 53 -0.09 -1.64 21.54
CA GLY A 53 1.02 -2.59 21.43
C GLY A 53 2.36 -2.09 22.02
N VAL A 54 3.40 -2.94 21.89
CA VAL A 54 4.74 -2.64 22.40
C VAL A 54 5.49 -1.75 21.39
N GLU A 55 5.79 -0.52 21.79
CA GLU A 55 6.69 0.35 21.05
C GLU A 55 8.12 -0.21 21.17
N GLY A 56 8.77 -0.48 20.04
CA GLY A 56 10.15 -0.95 20.03
C GLY A 56 11.14 0.20 20.28
N ASP A 57 12.35 -0.13 20.72
CA ASP A 57 13.39 0.85 21.11
C ASP A 57 13.93 1.70 19.95
N HIS A 58 13.63 1.36 18.68
CA HIS A 58 14.19 2.06 17.54
C HIS A 58 13.19 3.08 16.96
N PRO A 59 13.52 4.41 16.98
CA PRO A 59 12.59 5.47 16.56
C PRO A 59 12.01 5.30 15.14
N GLN A 60 12.79 4.80 14.17
CA GLN A 60 12.31 4.54 12.83
C GLN A 60 11.31 3.39 12.77
N LYS A 61 11.47 2.33 13.57
CA LYS A 61 10.50 1.23 13.63
C LYS A 61 9.17 1.70 14.18
N VAL A 62 9.20 2.56 15.20
CA VAL A 62 7.99 3.17 15.76
C VAL A 62 7.25 3.97 14.69
N GLN A 63 7.95 4.83 13.94
CA GLN A 63 7.35 5.65 12.88
C GLN A 63 6.80 4.84 11.70
N CYS A 64 7.37 3.66 11.40
CA CYS A 64 6.89 2.80 10.33
C CYS A 64 5.70 1.90 10.75
N ARG A 65 5.58 1.58 12.03
CA ARG A 65 4.54 0.67 12.55
C ARG A 65 3.31 1.41 13.07
N PHE A 66 3.53 2.56 13.71
CA PHE A 66 2.49 3.32 14.39
C PHE A 66 2.12 4.58 13.61
N GLU A 67 0.88 4.98 13.70
CA GLU A 67 0.29 6.16 13.03
C GLU A 67 0.81 7.47 13.63
N VAL A 68 2.13 7.63 13.61
CA VAL A 68 2.81 8.83 14.12
C VAL A 68 2.76 9.95 13.09
N ARG A 69 2.84 9.60 11.80
CA ARG A 69 2.90 10.52 10.66
C ARG A 69 1.94 10.12 9.56
N GLY A 70 0.67 10.07 9.90
CA GLY A 70 -0.40 9.67 9.00
C GLY A 70 -0.86 8.23 9.18
N ASP A 71 -2.06 7.98 8.75
CA ASP A 71 -2.74 6.71 8.77
C ASP A 71 -3.24 6.34 7.36
N VAL A 72 -4.04 5.27 7.24
CA VAL A 72 -4.60 4.83 5.97
C VAL A 72 -5.49 5.90 5.32
N SER A 73 -6.14 6.76 6.10
CA SER A 73 -6.99 7.85 5.57
C SER A 73 -6.15 8.93 4.92
N ASP A 74 -5.02 9.33 5.53
CA ASP A 74 -4.07 10.27 4.92
C ASP A 74 -3.51 9.73 3.61
N TYR A 75 -3.12 8.44 3.58
CA TYR A 75 -2.61 7.80 2.36
C TYR A 75 -3.68 7.77 1.26
N ALA A 76 -4.92 7.38 1.59
CA ALA A 76 -6.01 7.35 0.61
C ALA A 76 -6.31 8.74 0.07
N ARG A 77 -6.47 9.74 0.94
CA ARG A 77 -6.75 11.13 0.55
C ARG A 77 -5.69 11.67 -0.42
N VAL A 78 -4.42 11.65 -0.02
CA VAL A 78 -3.34 12.21 -0.86
C VAL A 78 -3.18 11.42 -2.15
N ALA A 79 -3.26 10.09 -2.10
CA ALA A 79 -3.19 9.27 -3.30
C ALA A 79 -4.30 9.62 -4.30
N ILE A 80 -5.56 9.68 -3.83
CA ILE A 80 -6.73 9.96 -4.68
C ILE A 80 -6.68 11.37 -5.28
N ASP A 81 -6.24 12.37 -4.51
CA ASP A 81 -6.07 13.75 -4.99
C ASP A 81 -5.04 13.86 -6.13
N HIS A 82 -4.05 12.97 -6.12
CA HIS A 82 -2.96 12.96 -7.13
C HIS A 82 -3.07 11.85 -8.18
N LEU A 83 -4.18 11.10 -8.27
CA LEU A 83 -4.37 10.16 -9.38
C LEU A 83 -4.71 10.86 -10.69
N SER A 84 -4.10 10.38 -11.78
CA SER A 84 -4.57 10.62 -13.15
C SER A 84 -5.99 10.07 -13.33
N PRO A 85 -6.77 10.56 -14.31
CA PRO A 85 -8.02 9.91 -14.70
C PRO A 85 -7.80 8.43 -15.04
N GLY A 86 -8.54 7.54 -14.36
CA GLY A 86 -8.36 6.09 -14.50
C GLY A 86 -7.14 5.50 -13.77
N GLY A 87 -6.35 6.32 -13.07
CA GLY A 87 -5.25 5.88 -12.24
C GLY A 87 -5.70 5.06 -11.03
N VAL A 88 -4.77 4.34 -10.41
CA VAL A 88 -5.05 3.44 -9.29
C VAL A 88 -4.16 3.72 -8.08
N PHE A 89 -4.72 3.63 -6.89
CA PHE A 89 -4.00 3.54 -5.64
C PHE A 89 -4.02 2.11 -5.12
N ALA A 90 -2.86 1.49 -4.94
CA ALA A 90 -2.76 0.17 -4.37
C ALA A 90 -2.06 0.23 -3.01
N CYS A 91 -2.66 -0.42 -2.00
CA CYS A 91 -2.08 -0.48 -0.67
C CYS A 91 -2.24 -1.86 -0.03
N VAL A 92 -1.43 -2.11 0.99
CA VAL A 92 -1.51 -3.28 1.86
C VAL A 92 -1.92 -2.84 3.26
N PHE A 93 -2.89 -3.55 3.85
CA PHE A 93 -3.36 -3.25 5.20
C PHE A 93 -3.85 -4.52 5.93
N PRO A 94 -3.86 -4.57 7.28
CA PRO A 94 -4.29 -5.74 8.03
C PRO A 94 -5.73 -6.15 7.70
N SER A 95 -5.95 -7.44 7.48
CA SER A 95 -7.29 -8.00 7.18
C SER A 95 -8.30 -7.74 8.30
N ALA A 96 -7.83 -7.68 9.55
CA ALA A 96 -8.68 -7.39 10.70
C ALA A 96 -9.18 -5.92 10.77
N GLN A 97 -8.72 -5.05 9.86
CA GLN A 97 -9.03 -3.62 9.87
C GLN A 97 -9.69 -3.16 8.55
N LEU A 98 -10.47 -4.02 7.92
CA LEU A 98 -11.17 -3.75 6.65
C LEU A 98 -12.05 -2.49 6.71
N ASP A 99 -12.78 -2.30 7.81
CA ASP A 99 -13.68 -1.15 7.98
C ASP A 99 -12.93 0.19 7.95
N ARG A 100 -11.69 0.21 8.45
CA ARG A 100 -10.86 1.43 8.39
C ARG A 100 -10.46 1.77 6.96
N VAL A 101 -10.13 0.75 6.15
CA VAL A 101 -9.79 0.95 4.74
C VAL A 101 -11.03 1.39 3.95
N ALA A 102 -12.18 0.78 4.23
CA ALA A 102 -13.45 1.15 3.59
C ALA A 102 -13.85 2.61 3.92
N GLY A 103 -13.74 3.00 5.19
CA GLY A 103 -13.97 4.39 5.62
C GLY A 103 -13.01 5.36 4.94
N ALA A 104 -11.70 5.07 4.95
CA ALA A 104 -10.68 5.89 4.31
C ALA A 104 -10.92 6.07 2.79
N ALA A 105 -11.33 5.00 2.11
CA ALA A 105 -11.68 5.06 0.68
C ALA A 105 -12.90 5.97 0.45
N ALA A 106 -13.97 5.77 1.23
CA ALA A 106 -15.19 6.57 1.12
C ALA A 106 -14.93 8.07 1.38
N ASP A 107 -14.20 8.38 2.44
CA ASP A 107 -13.86 9.77 2.83
C ASP A 107 -12.98 10.45 1.77
N ALA A 108 -12.12 9.69 1.09
CA ALA A 108 -11.29 10.19 -0.02
C ALA A 108 -12.02 10.25 -1.37
N GLY A 109 -13.30 9.88 -1.44
CA GLY A 109 -14.03 9.83 -2.71
C GLY A 109 -13.57 8.70 -3.65
N ALA A 110 -13.05 7.61 -3.09
CA ALA A 110 -12.60 6.43 -3.81
C ALA A 110 -13.58 5.26 -3.70
N ALA A 111 -13.46 4.31 -4.62
CA ALA A 111 -14.06 3.00 -4.51
C ALA A 111 -12.95 1.93 -4.47
N ILE A 112 -13.12 0.92 -3.61
CA ILE A 112 -12.25 -0.26 -3.60
C ILE A 112 -12.71 -1.17 -4.72
N VAL A 113 -12.01 -1.18 -5.84
CA VAL A 113 -12.39 -1.96 -7.03
C VAL A 113 -11.89 -3.40 -6.97
N ARG A 114 -10.83 -3.64 -6.22
CA ARG A 114 -10.20 -4.97 -6.11
C ARG A 114 -9.63 -5.18 -4.72
N ARG A 115 -9.78 -6.37 -4.20
CA ARG A 115 -9.21 -6.82 -2.93
C ARG A 115 -8.66 -8.23 -3.07
N ARG A 116 -7.48 -8.49 -2.52
CA ARG A 116 -6.90 -9.82 -2.47
C ARG A 116 -6.38 -10.13 -1.08
N PRO A 117 -6.96 -11.09 -0.34
CA PRO A 117 -6.45 -11.56 0.93
C PRO A 117 -5.08 -12.23 0.77
N VAL A 118 -4.18 -12.02 1.73
CA VAL A 118 -2.87 -12.69 1.78
C VAL A 118 -2.80 -13.54 3.03
N VAL A 119 -2.56 -14.83 2.81
CA VAL A 119 -2.46 -15.86 3.85
C VAL A 119 -1.00 -16.26 4.00
N PHE A 120 -0.46 -16.19 5.21
CA PHE A 120 0.95 -16.51 5.41
C PHE A 120 1.24 -18.00 5.20
N ARG A 121 0.39 -18.88 5.76
CA ARG A 121 0.47 -20.34 5.57
C ARG A 121 -0.90 -20.88 5.19
N GLU A 122 -0.91 -21.82 4.28
CA GLU A 122 -2.11 -22.53 3.85
C GLU A 122 -2.89 -23.06 5.06
N GLY A 123 -4.19 -22.73 5.12
CA GLY A 123 -5.08 -23.04 6.24
C GLY A 123 -5.17 -21.96 7.32
N ASP A 124 -4.29 -20.96 7.33
CA ASP A 124 -4.37 -19.84 8.26
C ASP A 124 -5.44 -18.81 7.82
N ALA A 125 -5.84 -17.95 8.75
CA ALA A 125 -6.62 -16.76 8.42
C ALA A 125 -5.77 -15.73 7.67
N PRO A 126 -6.38 -14.87 6.82
CA PRO A 126 -5.66 -13.79 6.16
C PRO A 126 -5.00 -12.83 7.16
N LEU A 127 -3.75 -12.48 6.90
CA LEU A 127 -2.96 -11.57 7.72
C LEU A 127 -3.14 -10.11 7.26
N VAL A 128 -3.02 -9.91 5.96
CA VAL A 128 -3.21 -8.61 5.31
C VAL A 128 -4.03 -8.80 4.04
N ASP A 129 -4.60 -7.70 3.56
CA ASP A 129 -5.22 -7.63 2.25
C ASP A 129 -4.48 -6.63 1.36
N LEU A 130 -4.42 -6.93 0.08
CA LEU A 130 -4.02 -6.00 -0.97
C LEU A 130 -5.29 -5.33 -1.50
N PHE A 131 -5.31 -4.00 -1.51
CA PHE A 131 -6.42 -3.20 -1.99
C PHE A 131 -6.01 -2.43 -3.23
N VAL A 132 -6.91 -2.32 -4.19
CA VAL A 132 -6.80 -1.39 -5.31
C VAL A 132 -8.02 -0.47 -5.26
N MET A 133 -7.75 0.82 -5.25
CA MET A 133 -8.74 1.88 -5.19
C MET A 133 -8.63 2.77 -6.43
N MET A 134 -9.76 3.28 -6.88
CA MET A 134 -9.86 4.27 -7.96
C MET A 134 -10.74 5.42 -7.52
N ARG A 135 -10.59 6.59 -8.12
CA ARG A 135 -11.52 7.69 -7.88
C ARG A 135 -12.93 7.26 -8.26
N ALA A 136 -13.88 7.42 -7.35
CA ALA A 136 -15.27 7.01 -7.59
C ALA A 136 -15.88 7.71 -8.82
N LEU A 137 -15.48 8.96 -9.07
CA LEU A 137 -15.95 9.75 -10.21
C LEU A 137 -15.51 9.18 -11.59
N ASP A 138 -14.43 8.40 -11.63
CA ASP A 138 -13.93 7.77 -12.86
C ASP A 138 -14.65 6.45 -13.19
N LEU A 139 -15.51 5.97 -12.30
CA LEU A 139 -16.15 4.65 -12.39
C LEU A 139 -17.64 4.75 -12.71
N PRO A 140 -18.18 3.82 -13.51
CA PRO A 140 -19.62 3.61 -13.60
C PRO A 140 -20.25 3.29 -12.24
N ASP A 141 -21.49 3.71 -11.98
CA ASP A 141 -22.16 3.56 -10.68
C ASP A 141 -22.15 2.13 -10.14
N GLN A 142 -22.38 1.15 -11.00
CA GLN A 142 -22.37 -0.26 -10.62
C GLN A 142 -21.01 -0.77 -10.14
N MET A 143 -19.92 -0.13 -10.55
CA MET A 143 -18.57 -0.50 -10.12
C MET A 143 -18.16 0.21 -8.83
N ARG A 144 -18.79 1.33 -8.48
CA ARG A 144 -18.52 2.06 -7.24
C ARG A 144 -18.94 1.28 -6.00
N ALA A 145 -20.00 0.47 -6.12
CA ALA A 145 -20.59 -0.28 -5.01
C ALA A 145 -20.12 -1.74 -4.95
N SER A 146 -19.23 -2.17 -5.86
CA SER A 146 -18.78 -3.56 -5.93
C SER A 146 -17.27 -3.66 -5.85
N THR A 147 -16.79 -4.57 -4.99
CA THR A 147 -15.37 -4.93 -4.90
C THR A 147 -15.17 -6.34 -5.44
N TRP A 148 -14.31 -6.50 -6.44
CA TRP A 148 -13.88 -7.82 -6.84
C TRP A 148 -12.90 -8.40 -5.81
N VAL A 149 -13.33 -9.45 -5.10
CA VAL A 149 -12.51 -10.17 -4.13
C VAL A 149 -11.88 -11.38 -4.83
N GLU A 150 -10.56 -11.36 -4.94
CA GLU A 150 -9.79 -12.45 -5.53
C GLU A 150 -9.61 -13.62 -4.56
N PRO A 151 -9.29 -14.82 -5.09
CA PRO A 151 -8.77 -15.91 -4.28
C PRO A 151 -7.54 -15.46 -3.49
N ALA A 152 -7.42 -15.94 -2.26
CA ALA A 152 -6.30 -15.58 -1.39
C ALA A 152 -4.94 -15.92 -2.02
N LEU A 153 -3.96 -15.01 -1.88
CA LEU A 153 -2.57 -15.30 -2.18
C LEU A 153 -1.94 -16.02 -0.98
N VAL A 154 -1.59 -17.28 -1.16
CA VAL A 154 -0.92 -18.08 -0.13
C VAL A 154 0.60 -17.94 -0.29
N ILE A 155 1.30 -17.58 0.79
CA ILE A 155 2.76 -17.39 0.78
C ILE A 155 3.49 -18.73 0.95
N ARG A 156 3.01 -19.58 1.87
CA ARG A 156 3.60 -20.88 2.18
C ARG A 156 2.53 -21.97 2.20
N GLN A 157 2.90 -23.13 1.71
CA GLN A 157 2.12 -24.36 1.85
C GLN A 157 2.05 -24.78 3.33
N ALA A 158 1.13 -25.68 3.67
CA ALA A 158 1.04 -26.28 4.99
C ALA A 158 2.36 -26.93 5.46
N THR A 159 3.14 -27.45 4.52
CA THR A 159 4.50 -28.01 4.75
C THR A 159 5.56 -26.97 5.12
N GLY A 160 5.26 -25.67 4.95
CA GLY A 160 6.20 -24.57 5.14
C GLY A 160 7.01 -24.17 3.90
N GLN A 161 6.91 -24.92 2.82
CA GLN A 161 7.53 -24.57 1.53
C GLN A 161 6.85 -23.33 0.93
N VAL A 162 7.58 -22.62 0.06
CA VAL A 162 7.01 -21.47 -0.67
C VAL A 162 5.87 -21.98 -1.57
N HIS A 163 4.72 -21.32 -1.53
CA HIS A 163 3.60 -21.69 -2.39
C HIS A 163 3.94 -21.39 -3.86
N PRO A 164 3.60 -22.27 -4.82
CA PRO A 164 3.98 -22.09 -6.24
C PRO A 164 3.49 -20.76 -6.84
N GLU A 165 2.29 -20.33 -6.51
CA GLU A 165 1.76 -19.05 -6.97
C GLU A 165 2.61 -17.87 -6.46
N TYR A 166 2.99 -17.88 -5.18
CA TYR A 166 3.85 -16.83 -4.64
C TYR A 166 5.27 -16.89 -5.22
N ALA A 167 5.80 -18.09 -5.48
CA ALA A 167 7.05 -18.25 -6.20
C ALA A 167 7.00 -17.62 -7.60
N ALA A 168 5.88 -17.79 -8.32
CA ALA A 168 5.67 -17.15 -9.62
C ALA A 168 5.62 -15.61 -9.51
N VAL A 169 4.98 -15.07 -8.48
CA VAL A 169 4.99 -13.62 -8.20
C VAL A 169 6.42 -13.14 -7.94
N LYS A 170 7.19 -13.84 -7.10
CA LYS A 170 8.61 -13.50 -6.84
C LYS A 170 9.42 -13.45 -8.13
N LEU A 171 9.30 -14.48 -8.98
CA LEU A 171 10.01 -14.56 -10.27
C LEU A 171 9.63 -13.40 -11.20
N ALA A 172 8.34 -13.04 -11.27
CA ALA A 172 7.87 -11.90 -12.07
C ALA A 172 8.52 -10.57 -11.66
N PHE A 173 8.89 -10.44 -10.37
CA PHE A 173 9.62 -9.28 -9.84
C PHE A 173 11.15 -9.46 -9.81
N GLY A 174 11.70 -10.53 -10.44
CA GLY A 174 13.13 -10.78 -10.50
C GLY A 174 13.76 -11.34 -9.22
N PHE A 175 12.95 -11.82 -8.28
CA PHE A 175 13.45 -12.48 -7.07
C PHE A 175 13.51 -14.01 -7.26
N PRO A 176 14.50 -14.69 -6.67
CA PRO A 176 14.52 -16.15 -6.67
C PRO A 176 13.30 -16.72 -5.92
N PRO A 177 12.80 -17.88 -6.34
CA PRO A 177 11.63 -18.53 -5.77
C PRO A 177 11.81 -18.94 -4.30
#